data_c83f150e85e55345e781d2033829e5bf
#
_entry.id   c83f150e85e55345e781d2033829e5bf
#
_cell.length_a   1.000
_cell.length_b   1.000
_cell.length_c   1.000
_cell.angle_alpha   90.00
_cell.angle_beta   90.00
_cell.angle_gamma   90.00
#
_symmetry.space_group_name_H-M   'P 1'
#
loop_
_entity.id
_entity.type
_entity.pdbx_description
1 polymer ?
#
loop_
_entity_poly.entity_id
_entity_poly.type
_entity_poly.pdbx_seq_one_letter_code
_entity_poly.pdbx_strand_id
1 'polypeptide(L)'
;GKDDIEYAELDNDKVVLLNYTSGTTGFSKGVMLTGNNLAGNVMYGIELGVLYRGERELCFLPLAHAYSCAFNFLVPMAVGAHVYLLGKVPSPKILLKAFEEVKPNLILTVPLILEKIYKKMILPQLSKTTMKVALNIPLLDSRIYAQIRKKLVDAFGGRFREVIVGGAAMNEEVTNFLYKIKFPFTIGYGMTECGPLIS
;
A
#
# COMPACT_ATOMS: atom_id res chain seq x y z
N GLY A 1 -1.59 -36.01 5.46
CA GLY A 1 -2.94 -35.50 5.43
C GLY A 1 -3.07 -34.20 6.14
N LYS A 2 -4.18 -33.52 5.97
CA LYS A 2 -4.44 -32.22 6.65
C LYS A 2 -4.77 -32.41 8.13
N ASP A 3 -5.04 -33.64 8.56
CA ASP A 3 -5.57 -33.94 9.88
C ASP A 3 -4.49 -34.26 10.94
N ASP A 4 -3.20 -34.22 10.55
CA ASP A 4 -2.09 -34.57 11.44
C ASP A 4 -1.22 -33.34 11.83
N ILE A 5 -1.71 -32.10 11.60
CA ILE A 5 -0.97 -30.91 11.98
C ILE A 5 -1.48 -30.46 13.35
N GLU A 6 -0.72 -30.74 14.39
CA GLU A 6 -0.90 -30.08 15.69
C GLU A 6 -0.29 -28.69 15.64
N TYR A 7 -1.15 -27.67 15.83
CA TYR A 7 -0.68 -26.32 16.03
C TYR A 7 -0.31 -26.11 17.49
N ALA A 8 0.86 -25.55 17.74
CA ALA A 8 1.24 -25.18 19.09
C ALA A 8 0.27 -24.12 19.64
N GLU A 9 -0.16 -24.31 20.88
CA GLU A 9 -0.88 -23.27 21.60
C GLU A 9 0.04 -22.07 21.81
N LEU A 10 -0.35 -20.91 21.27
CA LEU A 10 0.39 -19.66 21.41
C LEU A 10 -0.29 -18.79 22.47
N ASP A 11 0.51 -18.35 23.43
CA ASP A 11 0.11 -17.32 24.37
C ASP A 11 0.17 -15.96 23.63
N ASN A 12 -0.99 -15.45 23.27
CA ASN A 12 -1.10 -14.21 22.49
C ASN A 12 -0.63 -12.96 23.24
N ASP A 13 -0.43 -13.04 24.53
CA ASP A 13 0.13 -11.92 25.35
C ASP A 13 1.65 -11.91 25.34
N LYS A 14 2.30 -12.95 24.80
CA LYS A 14 3.74 -12.97 24.62
C LYS A 14 4.19 -12.05 23.48
N VAL A 15 5.36 -11.47 23.64
CA VAL A 15 6.04 -10.73 22.57
C VAL A 15 6.44 -11.70 21.47
N VAL A 16 5.93 -11.47 20.26
CA VAL A 16 6.19 -12.30 19.07
C VAL A 16 6.97 -11.54 18.00
N LEU A 17 7.04 -10.20 18.10
CA LEU A 17 7.75 -9.36 17.15
C LEU A 17 8.48 -8.24 17.88
N LEU A 18 9.75 -8.05 17.53
CA LEU A 18 10.57 -6.94 17.99
C LEU A 18 11.00 -6.10 16.78
N ASN A 19 10.44 -4.89 16.66
CA ASN A 19 10.77 -3.96 15.60
C ASN A 19 11.60 -2.79 16.11
N TYR A 20 12.71 -2.51 15.45
CA TYR A 20 13.53 -1.34 15.79
C TYR A 20 13.09 -0.10 15.01
N THR A 21 12.87 1.00 15.73
CA THR A 21 12.59 2.31 15.14
C THR A 21 13.73 3.27 15.44
N SER A 22 14.01 4.21 14.53
CA SER A 22 14.92 5.32 14.80
C SER A 22 14.24 6.27 15.77
N GLY A 23 14.57 6.19 17.05
CA GLY A 23 14.00 7.08 18.06
C GLY A 23 14.32 8.56 17.78
N THR A 24 13.43 9.46 18.18
CA THR A 24 13.61 10.92 18.09
C THR A 24 14.83 11.44 18.88
N THR A 25 15.34 10.64 19.82
CA THR A 25 16.51 10.94 20.68
C THR A 25 17.84 10.41 20.11
N GLY A 26 17.87 9.90 18.87
CA GLY A 26 19.07 9.37 18.23
C GLY A 26 19.42 7.91 18.57
N PHE A 27 18.75 7.30 19.54
CA PHE A 27 18.92 5.89 19.88
C PHE A 27 17.79 5.05 19.26
N SER A 28 18.14 3.91 18.67
CA SER A 28 17.15 2.94 18.20
C SER A 28 16.34 2.38 19.38
N LYS A 29 15.03 2.35 19.23
CA LYS A 29 14.11 1.77 20.21
C LYS A 29 13.56 0.45 19.69
N GLY A 30 13.59 -0.59 20.50
CA GLY A 30 12.93 -1.86 20.20
C GLY A 30 11.47 -1.82 20.62
N VAL A 31 10.57 -1.81 19.67
CA VAL A 31 9.12 -1.90 19.89
C VAL A 31 8.75 -3.36 20.03
N MET A 32 8.20 -3.74 21.17
CA MET A 32 7.74 -5.10 21.47
C MET A 32 6.27 -5.23 21.13
N LEU A 33 5.93 -6.09 20.19
CA LEU A 33 4.55 -6.39 19.81
C LEU A 33 4.18 -7.82 20.22
N THR A 34 3.03 -7.94 20.87
CA THR A 34 2.46 -9.23 21.28
C THR A 34 1.67 -9.86 20.13
N GLY A 35 1.33 -11.15 20.26
CA GLY A 35 0.41 -11.82 19.36
C GLY A 35 -0.92 -11.08 19.21
N ASN A 36 -1.48 -10.57 20.32
CA ASN A 36 -2.72 -9.79 20.32
C ASN A 36 -2.60 -8.48 19.52
N ASN A 37 -1.46 -7.77 19.59
CA ASN A 37 -1.27 -6.53 18.82
C ASN A 37 -1.34 -6.79 17.31
N LEU A 38 -0.68 -7.86 16.84
CA LEU A 38 -0.69 -8.24 15.43
C LEU A 38 -2.06 -8.80 15.01
N ALA A 39 -2.63 -9.68 15.81
CA ALA A 39 -3.93 -10.29 15.55
C ALA A 39 -5.04 -9.24 15.43
N GLY A 40 -5.05 -8.22 16.29
CA GLY A 40 -6.02 -7.12 16.22
C GLY A 40 -5.95 -6.37 14.89
N ASN A 41 -4.75 -6.06 14.40
CA ASN A 41 -4.57 -5.42 13.11
C ASN A 41 -4.97 -6.32 11.93
N VAL A 42 -4.66 -7.62 12.01
CA VAL A 42 -5.05 -8.60 11.00
C VAL A 42 -6.57 -8.74 10.94
N MET A 43 -7.23 -8.89 12.10
CA MET A 43 -8.70 -8.98 12.18
C MET A 43 -9.36 -7.72 11.62
N TYR A 44 -8.86 -6.54 11.97
CA TYR A 44 -9.36 -5.29 11.40
C TYR A 44 -9.23 -5.25 9.87
N GLY A 45 -8.09 -5.68 9.31
CA GLY A 45 -7.91 -5.77 7.85
C GLY A 45 -8.89 -6.75 7.20
N ILE A 46 -9.22 -7.86 7.87
CA ILE A 46 -10.22 -8.83 7.41
C ILE A 46 -11.63 -8.22 7.45
N GLU A 47 -12.00 -7.57 8.55
CA GLU A 47 -13.30 -6.93 8.72
C GLU A 47 -13.54 -5.80 7.72
N LEU A 48 -12.52 -5.02 7.40
CA LEU A 48 -12.58 -4.00 6.35
C LEU A 48 -12.73 -4.59 4.94
N GLY A 49 -12.50 -5.89 4.76
CA GLY A 49 -12.59 -6.53 3.46
C GLY A 49 -11.57 -5.99 2.45
N VAL A 50 -10.38 -5.63 2.92
CA VAL A 50 -9.34 -5.06 2.06
C VAL A 50 -8.83 -6.04 1.01
N LEU A 51 -8.86 -7.35 1.34
CA LEU A 51 -8.42 -8.43 0.46
C LEU A 51 -9.27 -9.70 0.70
N TYR A 52 -9.50 -10.49 -0.35
CA TYR A 52 -10.30 -11.70 -0.30
C TYR A 52 -9.52 -12.94 -0.76
N ARG A 53 -10.06 -14.12 -0.43
CA ARG A 53 -9.47 -15.41 -0.83
C ARG A 53 -9.25 -15.50 -2.34
N GLY A 54 -8.06 -15.94 -2.74
CA GLY A 54 -7.66 -16.10 -4.14
C GLY A 54 -7.30 -14.81 -4.85
N GLU A 55 -7.43 -13.65 -4.20
CA GLU A 55 -6.96 -12.38 -4.74
C GLU A 55 -5.42 -12.28 -4.70
N ARG A 56 -4.88 -11.28 -5.36
CA ARG A 56 -3.45 -11.11 -5.55
C ARG A 56 -2.97 -9.83 -4.89
N GLU A 57 -1.83 -9.91 -4.25
CA GLU A 57 -1.12 -8.77 -3.69
C GLU A 57 0.35 -8.82 -4.10
N LEU A 58 0.92 -7.67 -4.45
CA LEU A 58 2.34 -7.51 -4.73
C LEU A 58 3.02 -6.87 -3.52
N CYS A 59 3.80 -7.65 -2.78
CA CYS A 59 4.61 -7.19 -1.67
C CYS A 59 5.97 -6.68 -2.17
N PHE A 60 6.19 -5.38 -2.09
CA PHE A 60 7.44 -4.70 -2.44
C PHE A 60 7.97 -3.80 -1.32
N LEU A 61 7.24 -3.69 -0.22
CA LEU A 61 7.69 -3.04 1.00
C LEU A 61 8.46 -4.04 1.87
N PRO A 62 9.43 -3.58 2.68
CA PRO A 62 10.18 -4.46 3.57
C PRO A 62 9.28 -5.12 4.62
N LEU A 63 9.24 -6.44 4.66
CA LEU A 63 8.47 -7.20 5.67
C LEU A 63 8.97 -7.00 7.11
N ALA A 64 10.18 -6.46 7.28
CA ALA A 64 10.70 -6.06 8.59
C ALA A 64 9.96 -4.88 9.22
N HIS A 65 9.17 -4.13 8.44
CA HIS A 65 8.32 -3.07 8.98
C HIS A 65 6.93 -3.61 9.35
N ALA A 66 6.42 -3.20 10.52
CA ALA A 66 5.14 -3.67 11.04
C ALA A 66 3.97 -3.50 10.04
N TYR A 67 3.93 -2.38 9.31
CA TYR A 67 2.92 -2.13 8.28
C TYR A 67 2.93 -3.19 7.18
N SER A 68 4.09 -3.49 6.63
CA SER A 68 4.20 -4.52 5.59
C SER A 68 4.01 -5.93 6.16
N CYS A 69 4.54 -6.21 7.37
CA CYS A 69 4.34 -7.49 8.04
C CYS A 69 2.85 -7.79 8.22
N ALA A 70 2.08 -6.85 8.78
CA ALA A 70 0.66 -7.06 9.02
C ALA A 70 -0.15 -7.16 7.72
N PHE A 71 -0.01 -6.19 6.83
CA PHE A 71 -0.94 -6.01 5.71
C PHE A 71 -0.46 -6.61 4.37
N ASN A 72 0.87 -6.72 4.11
CA ASN A 72 1.38 -7.43 2.92
C ASN A 72 1.63 -8.93 3.15
N PHE A 73 1.57 -9.40 4.41
CA PHE A 73 1.88 -10.80 4.69
C PHE A 73 0.82 -11.48 5.55
N LEU A 74 0.56 -11.00 6.77
CA LEU A 74 -0.35 -11.70 7.69
C LEU A 74 -1.81 -11.66 7.23
N VAL A 75 -2.34 -10.50 6.80
CA VAL A 75 -3.71 -10.39 6.28
C VAL A 75 -3.91 -11.26 5.04
N PRO A 76 -3.07 -11.17 3.98
CA PRO A 76 -3.21 -12.05 2.82
C PRO A 76 -3.18 -13.53 3.16
N MET A 77 -2.29 -13.95 4.08
CA MET A 77 -2.24 -15.35 4.52
C MET A 77 -3.51 -15.76 5.26
N ALA A 78 -4.02 -14.92 6.14
CA ALA A 78 -5.22 -15.21 6.92
C ALA A 78 -6.47 -15.36 6.04
N VAL A 79 -6.59 -14.57 4.96
CA VAL A 79 -7.74 -14.66 4.03
C VAL A 79 -7.52 -15.70 2.90
N GLY A 80 -6.31 -16.23 2.75
CA GLY A 80 -5.97 -17.16 1.66
C GLY A 80 -5.79 -16.47 0.31
N ALA A 81 -5.19 -15.29 0.29
CA ALA A 81 -4.80 -14.58 -0.91
C ALA A 81 -3.40 -15.01 -1.40
N HIS A 82 -3.06 -14.64 -2.63
CA HIS A 82 -1.75 -14.91 -3.22
C HIS A 82 -0.82 -13.71 -3.03
N VAL A 83 0.29 -13.91 -2.33
CA VAL A 83 1.33 -12.90 -2.13
C VAL A 83 2.47 -13.12 -3.12
N TYR A 84 2.75 -12.10 -3.92
CA TYR A 84 3.88 -12.05 -4.85
C TYR A 84 4.99 -11.19 -4.26
N LEU A 85 6.11 -11.78 -3.92
CA LEU A 85 7.25 -11.05 -3.34
C LEU A 85 8.10 -10.44 -4.46
N LEU A 86 8.32 -9.13 -4.41
CA LEU A 86 9.24 -8.46 -5.32
C LEU A 86 10.69 -8.69 -4.85
N GLY A 87 11.40 -9.62 -5.45
CA GLY A 87 12.79 -9.94 -5.11
C GLY A 87 13.84 -8.91 -5.56
N LYS A 88 13.45 -7.65 -5.78
CA LYS A 88 14.30 -6.57 -6.30
C LYS A 88 14.02 -5.26 -5.56
N VAL A 89 15.02 -4.37 -5.55
CA VAL A 89 14.83 -3.00 -5.02
C VAL A 89 13.76 -2.28 -5.85
N PRO A 90 12.69 -1.75 -5.21
CA PRO A 90 11.59 -1.13 -5.91
C PRO A 90 12.03 0.19 -6.57
N SER A 91 11.96 0.24 -7.89
CA SER A 91 12.04 1.47 -8.68
C SER A 91 10.76 1.64 -9.48
N PRO A 92 10.37 2.85 -9.92
CA PRO A 92 9.16 3.03 -10.70
C PRO A 92 9.07 2.13 -11.93
N LYS A 93 10.19 1.87 -12.61
CA LYS A 93 10.24 0.99 -13.78
C LYS A 93 9.98 -0.47 -13.42
N ILE A 94 10.61 -0.95 -12.34
CA ILE A 94 10.44 -2.34 -11.86
C ILE A 94 9.03 -2.55 -11.34
N LEU A 95 8.51 -1.60 -10.56
CA LEU A 95 7.16 -1.69 -9.98
C LEU A 95 6.07 -1.70 -11.06
N LEU A 96 6.15 -0.80 -12.05
CA LEU A 96 5.16 -0.75 -13.13
C LEU A 96 5.12 -2.07 -13.92
N LYS A 97 6.29 -2.68 -14.18
CA LYS A 97 6.35 -4.00 -14.80
C LYS A 97 5.76 -5.09 -13.91
N ALA A 98 6.06 -5.08 -12.61
CA ALA A 98 5.51 -6.05 -11.67
C ALA A 98 3.98 -5.91 -11.50
N PHE A 99 3.46 -4.68 -11.50
CA PHE A 99 2.01 -4.44 -11.47
C PHE A 99 1.33 -4.98 -12.73
N GLU A 100 1.92 -4.80 -13.90
CA GLU A 100 1.41 -5.33 -15.16
C GLU A 100 1.35 -6.87 -15.16
N GLU A 101 2.37 -7.53 -14.61
CA GLU A 101 2.46 -8.99 -14.52
C GLU A 101 1.53 -9.57 -13.45
N VAL A 102 1.52 -9.02 -12.25
CA VAL A 102 0.76 -9.54 -11.10
C VAL A 102 -0.70 -9.13 -11.16
N LYS A 103 -1.00 -7.89 -11.56
CA LYS A 103 -2.34 -7.28 -11.54
C LYS A 103 -2.98 -7.41 -10.16
N PRO A 104 -2.41 -6.79 -9.13
CA PRO A 104 -2.89 -6.94 -7.75
C PRO A 104 -4.31 -6.40 -7.57
N ASN A 105 -5.01 -6.93 -6.57
CA ASN A 105 -6.36 -6.48 -6.19
C ASN A 105 -6.32 -5.39 -5.11
N LEU A 106 -5.26 -5.38 -4.31
CA LEU A 106 -4.92 -4.35 -3.33
C LEU A 106 -3.46 -3.94 -3.54
N ILE A 107 -3.17 -2.66 -3.32
CA ILE A 107 -1.81 -2.14 -3.38
C ILE A 107 -1.52 -1.38 -2.09
N LEU A 108 -0.52 -1.86 -1.34
CA LEU A 108 -0.01 -1.17 -0.17
C LEU A 108 1.29 -0.46 -0.55
N THR A 109 1.38 0.81 -0.26
CA THR A 109 2.55 1.62 -0.66
C THR A 109 2.89 2.69 0.38
N VAL A 110 3.97 3.40 0.12
CA VAL A 110 4.38 4.57 0.89
C VAL A 110 4.37 5.81 -0.02
N PRO A 111 4.20 7.03 0.55
CA PRO A 111 4.11 8.27 -0.22
C PRO A 111 5.20 8.43 -1.27
N LEU A 112 6.45 8.18 -0.88
CA LEU A 112 7.62 8.33 -1.74
C LEU A 112 7.52 7.57 -3.07
N ILE A 113 6.94 6.38 -3.05
CA ILE A 113 6.80 5.56 -4.27
C ILE A 113 5.72 6.13 -5.17
N LEU A 114 4.55 6.44 -4.60
CA LEU A 114 3.43 7.01 -5.35
C LEU A 114 3.80 8.38 -5.95
N GLU A 115 4.47 9.23 -5.19
CA GLU A 115 4.99 10.52 -5.66
C GLU A 115 6.03 10.38 -6.78
N LYS A 116 6.92 9.39 -6.71
CA LYS A 116 7.87 9.11 -7.80
C LYS A 116 7.15 8.68 -9.08
N ILE A 117 6.11 7.86 -8.96
CA ILE A 117 5.29 7.44 -10.10
C ILE A 117 4.55 8.66 -10.66
N TYR A 118 3.93 9.48 -9.81
CA TYR A 118 3.29 10.74 -10.21
C TYR A 118 4.25 11.65 -10.98
N LYS A 119 5.41 11.94 -10.41
CA LYS A 119 6.44 12.80 -11.03
C LYS A 119 6.92 12.25 -12.38
N LYS A 120 7.01 10.93 -12.52
CA LYS A 120 7.47 10.30 -13.76
C LYS A 120 6.41 10.23 -14.84
N MET A 121 5.15 9.92 -14.49
CA MET A 121 4.10 9.63 -15.46
C MET A 121 3.17 10.81 -15.71
N ILE A 122 2.87 11.60 -14.69
CA ILE A 122 1.79 12.58 -14.70
C ILE A 122 2.34 13.99 -14.91
N LEU A 123 3.29 14.40 -14.08
CA LEU A 123 3.81 15.77 -14.07
C LEU A 123 4.32 16.24 -15.45
N PRO A 124 5.05 15.42 -16.26
CA PRO A 124 5.50 15.85 -17.58
C PRO A 124 4.36 16.09 -18.56
N GLN A 125 3.21 15.45 -18.38
CA GLN A 125 2.03 15.66 -19.21
C GLN A 125 1.31 16.95 -18.82
N LEU A 126 1.13 17.19 -17.53
CA LEU A 126 0.48 18.40 -16.98
C LEU A 126 1.28 19.66 -17.24
N SER A 127 2.61 19.56 -17.34
CA SER A 127 3.50 20.70 -17.55
C SER A 127 3.44 21.28 -18.97
N LYS A 128 2.89 20.54 -19.95
CA LYS A 128 2.76 21.01 -21.34
C LYS A 128 1.79 22.18 -21.44
N THR A 129 2.18 23.25 -22.16
CA THR A 129 1.34 24.44 -22.37
C THR A 129 -0.03 24.10 -22.95
N THR A 130 -0.07 23.20 -23.93
CA THR A 130 -1.33 22.72 -24.54
C THR A 130 -2.25 22.05 -23.51
N MET A 131 -1.69 21.28 -22.58
CA MET A 131 -2.43 20.64 -21.52
C MET A 131 -2.98 21.66 -20.51
N LYS A 132 -2.18 22.65 -20.13
CA LYS A 132 -2.63 23.72 -19.22
C LYS A 132 -3.79 24.50 -19.80
N VAL A 133 -3.74 24.82 -21.10
CA VAL A 133 -4.85 25.51 -21.81
C VAL A 133 -6.08 24.61 -21.84
N ALA A 134 -5.93 23.32 -22.20
CA ALA A 134 -7.04 22.38 -22.29
C ALA A 134 -7.75 22.13 -20.95
N LEU A 135 -7.01 22.16 -19.85
CA LEU A 135 -7.56 22.00 -18.48
C LEU A 135 -8.36 23.21 -17.99
N ASN A 136 -8.28 24.36 -18.67
CA ASN A 136 -9.11 25.53 -18.38
C ASN A 136 -10.41 25.58 -19.19
N ILE A 137 -10.64 24.61 -20.08
CA ILE A 137 -11.86 24.53 -20.89
C ILE A 137 -12.87 23.62 -20.17
N PRO A 138 -14.06 24.13 -19.76
CA PRO A 138 -15.10 23.32 -19.12
C PRO A 138 -15.47 22.10 -19.97
N LEU A 139 -15.77 20.99 -19.32
CA LEU A 139 -16.05 19.67 -19.91
C LEU A 139 -14.84 18.96 -20.55
N LEU A 140 -13.84 19.67 -21.03
CA LEU A 140 -12.60 19.07 -21.55
C LEU A 140 -11.69 18.62 -20.41
N ASP A 141 -11.63 19.40 -19.33
CA ASP A 141 -10.89 19.08 -18.12
C ASP A 141 -11.31 17.73 -17.51
N SER A 142 -12.61 17.49 -17.36
CA SER A 142 -13.15 16.25 -16.80
C SER A 142 -12.79 15.02 -17.65
N ARG A 143 -12.82 15.16 -18.98
CA ARG A 143 -12.40 14.09 -19.91
C ARG A 143 -10.89 13.83 -19.80
N ILE A 144 -10.08 14.87 -19.70
CA ILE A 144 -8.62 14.77 -19.53
C ILE A 144 -8.31 14.06 -18.20
N TYR A 145 -8.92 14.48 -17.10
CA TYR A 145 -8.74 13.83 -15.79
C TYR A 145 -9.15 12.37 -15.80
N ALA A 146 -10.25 12.03 -16.46
CA ALA A 146 -10.69 10.64 -16.61
C ALA A 146 -9.67 9.80 -17.42
N GLN A 147 -9.08 10.36 -18.47
CA GLN A 147 -8.03 9.69 -19.24
C GLN A 147 -6.75 9.50 -18.42
N ILE A 148 -6.34 10.51 -17.65
CA ILE A 148 -5.18 10.42 -16.77
C ILE A 148 -5.41 9.35 -15.69
N ARG A 149 -6.59 9.36 -15.04
CA ARG A 149 -6.98 8.32 -14.09
C ARG A 149 -6.88 6.93 -14.72
N LYS A 150 -7.47 6.74 -15.90
CA LYS A 150 -7.44 5.45 -16.60
C LYS A 150 -6.01 4.99 -16.84
N LYS A 151 -5.14 5.85 -17.38
CA LYS A 151 -3.73 5.52 -17.61
C LYS A 151 -3.00 5.14 -16.33
N LEU A 152 -3.28 5.84 -15.23
CA LEU A 152 -2.67 5.55 -13.93
C LEU A 152 -3.18 4.22 -13.38
N VAL A 153 -4.47 3.97 -13.45
CA VAL A 153 -5.07 2.68 -13.05
C VAL A 153 -4.50 1.54 -13.88
N ASP A 154 -4.43 1.68 -15.19
CA ASP A 154 -3.85 0.67 -16.09
C ASP A 154 -2.38 0.39 -15.75
N ALA A 155 -1.59 1.44 -15.43
CA ALA A 155 -0.18 1.31 -15.04
C ALA A 155 0.02 0.55 -13.71
N PHE A 156 -0.96 0.55 -12.83
CA PHE A 156 -1.00 -0.24 -11.59
C PHE A 156 -1.64 -1.63 -11.78
N GLY A 157 -1.78 -2.09 -13.04
CA GLY A 157 -2.30 -3.42 -13.38
C GLY A 157 -3.80 -3.49 -13.64
N GLY A 158 -4.54 -2.41 -13.44
CA GLY A 158 -5.95 -2.24 -13.84
C GLY A 158 -6.98 -3.04 -13.05
N ARG A 159 -6.59 -3.78 -12.00
CA ARG A 159 -7.50 -4.66 -11.24
C ARG A 159 -7.67 -4.28 -9.78
N PHE A 160 -6.82 -3.45 -9.24
CA PHE A 160 -6.90 -3.08 -7.83
C PHE A 160 -8.17 -2.27 -7.55
N ARG A 161 -8.71 -2.46 -6.36
CA ARG A 161 -9.83 -1.68 -5.84
C ARG A 161 -9.35 -0.41 -5.16
N GLU A 162 -8.22 -0.52 -4.46
CA GLU A 162 -7.71 0.55 -3.60
C GLU A 162 -6.19 0.53 -3.54
N VAL A 163 -5.61 1.71 -3.42
CA VAL A 163 -4.20 1.91 -3.06
C VAL A 163 -4.16 2.47 -1.63
N ILE A 164 -3.65 1.72 -0.68
CA ILE A 164 -3.48 2.21 0.70
C ILE A 164 -2.07 2.78 0.84
N VAL A 165 -2.00 4.04 1.24
CA VAL A 165 -0.73 4.77 1.40
C VAL A 165 -0.47 5.01 2.87
N GLY A 166 0.59 4.43 3.42
CA GLY A 166 0.92 4.52 4.83
C GLY A 166 2.38 4.87 5.10
N GLY A 167 2.74 5.07 6.36
CA GLY A 167 4.10 5.20 6.84
C GLY A 167 4.69 6.60 6.85
N ALA A 168 4.10 7.58 6.17
CA ALA A 168 4.50 8.99 6.20
C ALA A 168 3.40 9.90 5.65
N ALA A 169 3.51 11.20 5.90
CA ALA A 169 2.64 12.19 5.25
C ALA A 169 2.91 12.25 3.74
N MET A 170 1.86 12.31 2.96
CA MET A 170 1.95 12.45 1.50
C MET A 170 2.00 13.94 1.11
N ASN A 171 2.71 14.24 0.02
CA ASN A 171 2.78 15.59 -0.53
C ASN A 171 1.37 16.09 -0.89
N GLU A 172 1.03 17.31 -0.43
CA GLU A 172 -0.30 17.88 -0.59
C GLU A 172 -0.70 18.10 -2.06
N GLU A 173 0.22 18.53 -2.91
CA GLU A 173 -0.03 18.70 -4.35
C GLU A 173 -0.44 17.38 -5.00
N VAL A 174 0.29 16.31 -4.68
CA VAL A 174 0.02 14.97 -5.21
C VAL A 174 -1.31 14.45 -4.67
N THR A 175 -1.57 14.62 -3.39
CA THR A 175 -2.83 14.22 -2.72
C THR A 175 -4.03 14.90 -3.38
N ASN A 176 -3.98 16.23 -3.51
CA ASN A 176 -5.04 17.02 -4.12
C ASN A 176 -5.27 16.64 -5.58
N PHE A 177 -4.19 16.37 -6.32
CA PHE A 177 -4.30 15.90 -7.69
C PHE A 177 -4.98 14.53 -7.79
N LEU A 178 -4.60 13.56 -6.96
CA LEU A 178 -5.20 12.22 -6.96
C LEU A 178 -6.69 12.27 -6.60
N TYR A 179 -7.08 13.10 -5.64
CA TYR A 179 -8.50 13.36 -5.35
C TYR A 179 -9.22 13.97 -6.56
N LYS A 180 -8.62 14.95 -7.21
CA LYS A 180 -9.20 15.63 -8.37
C LYS A 180 -9.49 14.67 -9.52
N ILE A 181 -8.59 13.73 -9.79
CA ILE A 181 -8.82 12.71 -10.81
C ILE A 181 -9.65 11.52 -10.31
N LYS A 182 -10.09 11.53 -9.06
CA LYS A 182 -10.82 10.43 -8.41
C LYS A 182 -10.06 9.09 -8.50
N PHE A 183 -8.75 9.13 -8.27
CA PHE A 183 -7.94 7.91 -8.19
C PHE A 183 -8.31 7.15 -6.90
N PRO A 184 -8.50 5.81 -6.95
CA PRO A 184 -8.89 5.04 -5.77
C PRO A 184 -7.70 4.87 -4.82
N PHE A 185 -7.61 5.71 -3.79
CA PHE A 185 -6.59 5.60 -2.76
C PHE A 185 -7.11 6.09 -1.41
N THR A 186 -6.55 5.51 -0.36
CA THR A 186 -6.78 5.88 1.05
C THR A 186 -5.44 6.11 1.73
N ILE A 187 -5.38 7.10 2.61
CA ILE A 187 -4.21 7.35 3.45
C ILE A 187 -4.47 6.71 4.80
N GLY A 188 -3.65 5.70 5.14
CA GLY A 188 -3.65 5.07 6.45
C GLY A 188 -2.72 5.82 7.41
N TYR A 189 -3.16 5.98 8.64
CA TYR A 189 -2.36 6.55 9.72
C TYR A 189 -2.02 5.49 10.76
N GLY A 190 -0.76 5.44 11.16
CA GLY A 190 -0.29 4.47 12.13
C GLY A 190 1.15 4.68 12.55
N MET A 191 1.59 3.86 13.49
CA MET A 191 2.95 3.83 13.99
C MET A 191 3.30 2.41 14.47
N THR A 192 4.58 2.08 14.52
CA THR A 192 5.02 0.73 14.89
C THR A 192 4.48 0.28 16.24
N GLU A 193 4.40 1.20 17.22
CA GLU A 193 3.90 0.98 18.57
C GLU A 193 2.41 0.59 18.62
N CYS A 194 1.66 0.85 17.54
CA CYS A 194 0.22 0.52 17.44
C CYS A 194 -0.06 -0.79 16.71
N GLY A 195 0.98 -1.46 16.24
CA GLY A 195 0.96 -2.77 15.68
C GLY A 195 0.41 -3.05 14.27
N PRO A 196 0.41 -2.14 13.26
CA PRO A 196 0.83 -0.71 13.16
C PRO A 196 -0.30 0.31 12.98
N LEU A 197 -1.55 -0.11 12.70
CA LEU A 197 -2.62 0.78 12.23
C LEU A 197 -3.35 1.46 13.39
N ILE A 198 -3.67 2.75 13.21
CA ILE A 198 -4.55 3.52 14.09
C ILE A 198 -5.85 3.85 13.37
N SER A 199 -5.79 4.30 12.08
CA SER A 199 -6.95 4.64 11.26
C SER A 199 -6.63 4.59 9.76
#